data_bc632887430fbcf2a0c758f71fcc942b
#
_entry.id   bc632887430fbcf2a0c758f71fcc942b
#
_cell.length_a   1.000
_cell.length_b   1.000
_cell.length_c   1.000
_cell.angle_alpha   90.00
_cell.angle_beta   90.00
_cell.angle_gamma   90.00
#
_symmetry.space_group_name_H-M   'P 1'
#
loop_
_entity.id
_entity.type
_entity.pdbx_description
1 polymer ?
#
loop_
_entity_poly.entity_id
_entity_poly.type
_entity_poly.pdbx_seq_one_letter_code
_entity_poly.pdbx_strand_id
1 'polypeptide(L)'
;LKEAGACAMGISIDSLDAEKHDIFRGVPGAHAATLAGIEACKSVGLPFQIHTTVVDRNRNEICDITRFAKELGAMNHSVFFLVPVGRGKDISDESIDVEQNEQLLADILRAGRDAGIEVKPTCAPQFMRIAEQIGVQTRYTRGCLAGLTYCVVGSEGIVRACAYMTEDAGDVRKQPFDEIWRESPVFQKLRTQAYKGACGTCDYKGVCGGCRARAAYYHDGDILGQDNYCAWSRKNAQQAAASERQ
;
A
#
# COMPACT_ATOMS: atom_id res chain seq x y z
N LEU A 1 18.84 13.52 -13.76
CA LEU A 1 17.99 13.49 -12.56
C LEU A 1 18.79 13.67 -11.29
N LYS A 2 19.89 12.89 -11.09
CA LYS A 2 20.75 13.03 -9.90
C LYS A 2 21.32 14.43 -9.75
N GLU A 3 21.85 15.01 -10.81
CA GLU A 3 22.36 16.39 -10.82
C GLU A 3 21.28 17.44 -10.53
N ALA A 4 20.04 17.14 -10.86
CA ALA A 4 18.86 17.96 -10.53
C ALA A 4 18.35 17.75 -9.09
N GLY A 5 19.06 16.96 -8.27
CA GLY A 5 18.74 16.74 -6.85
C GLY A 5 17.82 15.55 -6.57
N ALA A 6 17.56 14.65 -7.53
CA ALA A 6 16.82 13.43 -7.24
C ALA A 6 17.58 12.55 -6.24
N CYS A 7 16.93 12.18 -5.12
CA CYS A 7 17.53 11.40 -4.05
C CYS A 7 17.34 9.89 -4.22
N ALA A 8 16.26 9.47 -4.87
CA ALA A 8 15.97 8.07 -5.16
C ALA A 8 14.93 7.96 -6.28
N MET A 9 14.83 6.76 -6.88
CA MET A 9 13.84 6.44 -7.92
C MET A 9 12.93 5.30 -7.46
N GLY A 10 11.64 5.40 -7.76
CA GLY A 10 10.70 4.27 -7.72
C GLY A 10 10.58 3.65 -9.10
N ILE A 11 10.90 2.38 -9.23
CA ILE A 11 10.93 1.66 -10.50
C ILE A 11 10.02 0.45 -10.40
N SER A 12 9.18 0.24 -11.42
CA SER A 12 8.15 -0.79 -11.35
C SER A 12 8.58 -2.09 -12.03
N ILE A 13 8.44 -3.21 -11.30
CA ILE A 13 8.53 -4.58 -11.82
C ILE A 13 7.33 -5.36 -11.31
N ASP A 14 6.45 -5.83 -12.21
CA ASP A 14 5.23 -6.56 -11.83
C ASP A 14 5.26 -8.03 -12.20
N SER A 15 6.26 -8.48 -12.96
CA SER A 15 6.56 -9.88 -13.23
C SER A 15 8.05 -10.00 -13.55
N LEU A 16 8.63 -11.18 -13.29
CA LEU A 16 9.97 -11.57 -13.75
C LEU A 16 9.95 -12.02 -15.21
N ASP A 17 8.79 -12.41 -15.71
CA ASP A 17 8.55 -12.72 -17.12
C ASP A 17 8.33 -11.41 -17.89
N ALA A 18 9.15 -11.21 -18.95
CA ALA A 18 9.12 -9.96 -19.72
C ALA A 18 7.78 -9.73 -20.43
N GLU A 19 7.18 -10.78 -21.00
CA GLU A 19 5.91 -10.67 -21.72
C GLU A 19 4.76 -10.33 -20.74
N LYS A 20 4.70 -11.01 -19.60
CA LYS A 20 3.69 -10.71 -18.56
C LYS A 20 3.83 -9.28 -18.02
N HIS A 21 5.07 -8.83 -17.79
CA HIS A 21 5.33 -7.44 -17.36
C HIS A 21 4.87 -6.44 -18.40
N ASP A 22 5.23 -6.64 -19.67
CA ASP A 22 4.87 -5.77 -20.79
C ASP A 22 3.35 -5.70 -20.97
N ILE A 23 2.65 -6.85 -20.89
CA ILE A 23 1.18 -6.92 -20.91
C ILE A 23 0.59 -6.13 -19.73
N PHE A 24 1.13 -6.29 -18.52
CA PHE A 24 0.63 -5.57 -17.34
C PHE A 24 0.79 -4.06 -17.50
N ARG A 25 1.92 -3.62 -18.06
CA ARG A 25 2.21 -2.20 -18.31
C ARG A 25 1.53 -1.64 -19.56
N GLY A 26 1.04 -2.50 -20.46
CA GLY A 26 0.46 -2.10 -21.74
C GLY A 26 1.49 -1.52 -22.72
N VAL A 27 2.77 -1.82 -22.55
CA VAL A 27 3.88 -1.27 -23.36
C VAL A 27 4.86 -2.38 -23.72
N PRO A 28 4.94 -2.80 -24.97
CA PRO A 28 5.95 -3.77 -25.42
C PRO A 28 7.37 -3.28 -25.13
N GLY A 29 8.22 -4.13 -24.58
CA GLY A 29 9.59 -3.80 -24.21
C GLY A 29 9.74 -3.05 -22.89
N ALA A 30 8.66 -2.84 -22.13
CA ALA A 30 8.69 -2.15 -20.83
C ALA A 30 9.64 -2.84 -19.84
N HIS A 31 9.67 -4.18 -19.81
CA HIS A 31 10.57 -4.94 -18.93
C HIS A 31 12.04 -4.64 -19.22
N ALA A 32 12.44 -4.72 -20.49
CA ALA A 32 13.83 -4.43 -20.89
C ALA A 32 14.21 -2.97 -20.61
N ALA A 33 13.29 -2.02 -20.88
CA ALA A 33 13.51 -0.60 -20.59
C ALA A 33 13.62 -0.35 -19.07
N THR A 34 12.85 -1.06 -18.26
CA THR A 34 12.93 -1.00 -16.79
C THR A 34 14.29 -1.45 -16.29
N LEU A 35 14.81 -2.59 -16.76
CA LEU A 35 16.14 -3.07 -16.37
C LEU A 35 17.25 -2.12 -16.83
N ALA A 36 17.17 -1.57 -18.05
CA ALA A 36 18.09 -0.56 -18.53
C ALA A 36 18.07 0.72 -17.65
N GLY A 37 16.88 1.15 -17.20
CA GLY A 37 16.71 2.26 -16.26
C GLY A 37 17.36 1.99 -14.89
N ILE A 38 17.29 0.76 -14.40
CA ILE A 38 17.96 0.33 -13.15
C ILE A 38 19.49 0.42 -13.32
N GLU A 39 20.03 -0.10 -14.42
CA GLU A 39 21.47 -0.02 -14.68
C GLU A 39 21.94 1.45 -14.83
N ALA A 40 21.12 2.32 -15.44
CA ALA A 40 21.41 3.75 -15.47
C ALA A 40 21.41 4.39 -14.06
N CYS A 41 20.51 4.00 -13.17
CA CYS A 41 20.54 4.44 -11.77
C CYS A 41 21.83 3.97 -11.07
N LYS A 42 22.22 2.71 -11.25
CA LYS A 42 23.42 2.13 -10.66
C LYS A 42 24.69 2.83 -11.16
N SER A 43 24.78 3.10 -12.47
CA SER A 43 25.95 3.74 -13.08
C SER A 43 26.28 5.13 -12.52
N VAL A 44 25.25 5.85 -12.07
CA VAL A 44 25.42 7.19 -11.46
C VAL A 44 25.27 7.17 -9.93
N GLY A 45 25.11 6.00 -9.32
CA GLY A 45 24.91 5.85 -7.88
C GLY A 45 23.64 6.57 -7.39
N LEU A 46 22.54 6.53 -8.16
CA LEU A 46 21.23 7.01 -7.75
C LEU A 46 20.46 5.86 -7.11
N PRO A 47 20.15 5.92 -5.81
CA PRO A 47 19.40 4.87 -5.13
C PRO A 47 18.03 4.64 -5.78
N PHE A 48 17.54 3.40 -5.73
CA PHE A 48 16.22 3.06 -6.24
C PHE A 48 15.49 2.03 -5.35
N GLN A 49 14.20 1.98 -5.51
CA GLN A 49 13.32 0.99 -4.90
C GLN A 49 12.49 0.33 -5.99
N ILE A 50 12.13 -0.94 -5.78
CA ILE A 50 11.23 -1.65 -6.69
C ILE A 50 9.80 -1.49 -6.20
N HIS A 51 8.88 -1.24 -7.14
CA HIS A 51 7.45 -1.17 -6.92
C HIS A 51 6.76 -2.30 -7.69
N THR A 52 5.88 -3.04 -7.02
CA THR A 52 5.07 -4.10 -7.64
C THR A 52 3.62 -3.93 -7.24
N THR A 53 2.71 -3.94 -8.20
CA THR A 53 1.27 -3.99 -7.91
C THR A 53 0.80 -5.44 -7.91
N VAL A 54 0.19 -5.86 -6.80
CA VAL A 54 -0.34 -7.21 -6.63
C VAL A 54 -1.70 -7.33 -7.31
N VAL A 55 -1.81 -8.32 -8.17
CA VAL A 55 -3.04 -8.82 -8.78
C VAL A 55 -3.03 -10.35 -8.78
N ASP A 56 -4.16 -10.99 -9.04
CA ASP A 56 -4.24 -12.47 -8.99
C ASP A 56 -3.23 -13.16 -9.91
N ARG A 57 -3.05 -12.66 -11.14
CA ARG A 57 -2.14 -13.24 -12.13
C ARG A 57 -0.65 -13.19 -11.77
N ASN A 58 -0.20 -12.28 -10.87
CA ASN A 58 1.21 -12.19 -10.48
C ASN A 58 1.48 -12.54 -9.00
N ARG A 59 0.46 -12.86 -8.20
CA ARG A 59 0.60 -13.07 -6.76
C ARG A 59 1.65 -14.11 -6.37
N ASN A 60 1.84 -15.13 -7.22
CA ASN A 60 2.79 -16.20 -6.96
C ASN A 60 4.25 -15.79 -7.25
N GLU A 61 4.48 -14.68 -7.94
CA GLU A 61 5.81 -14.16 -8.28
C GLU A 61 6.34 -13.14 -7.26
N ILE A 62 5.49 -12.60 -6.38
CA ILE A 62 5.85 -11.45 -5.53
C ILE A 62 7.04 -11.74 -4.61
N CYS A 63 7.12 -12.94 -4.05
CA CYS A 63 8.27 -13.33 -3.22
C CYS A 63 9.56 -13.45 -4.04
N ASP A 64 9.49 -13.91 -5.28
CA ASP A 64 10.64 -13.99 -6.17
C ASP A 64 11.06 -12.60 -6.64
N ILE A 65 10.11 -11.72 -6.95
CA ILE A 65 10.39 -10.29 -7.23
C ILE A 65 11.06 -9.62 -6.02
N THR A 66 10.67 -9.98 -4.79
CA THR A 66 11.35 -9.47 -3.58
C THR A 66 12.82 -9.88 -3.53
N ARG A 67 13.14 -11.13 -3.82
CA ARG A 67 14.53 -11.61 -3.90
C ARG A 67 15.30 -10.93 -5.03
N PHE A 68 14.68 -10.85 -6.21
CA PHE A 68 15.25 -10.17 -7.37
C PHE A 68 15.51 -8.68 -7.13
N ALA A 69 14.62 -7.99 -6.41
CA ALA A 69 14.85 -6.60 -6.00
C ALA A 69 16.14 -6.45 -5.17
N LYS A 70 16.43 -7.42 -4.29
CA LYS A 70 17.69 -7.47 -3.54
C LYS A 70 18.90 -7.69 -4.44
N GLU A 71 18.81 -8.63 -5.37
CA GLU A 71 19.88 -8.92 -6.34
C GLU A 71 20.20 -7.72 -7.22
N LEU A 72 19.18 -6.96 -7.63
CA LEU A 72 19.34 -5.71 -8.37
C LEU A 72 20.00 -4.58 -7.55
N GLY A 73 20.04 -4.72 -6.22
CA GLY A 73 20.57 -3.70 -5.31
C GLY A 73 19.56 -2.62 -4.92
N ALA A 74 18.27 -2.91 -4.98
CA ALA A 74 17.22 -2.00 -4.52
C ALA A 74 17.31 -1.75 -3.01
N MET A 75 16.97 -0.53 -2.58
CA MET A 75 16.92 -0.16 -1.16
C MET A 75 15.78 -0.88 -0.43
N ASN A 76 14.66 -1.05 -1.09
CA ASN A 76 13.48 -1.75 -0.58
C ASN A 76 12.57 -2.20 -1.72
N HIS A 77 11.66 -3.11 -1.41
CA HIS A 77 10.57 -3.52 -2.28
C HIS A 77 9.23 -3.01 -1.73
N SER A 78 8.59 -2.10 -2.44
CA SER A 78 7.25 -1.57 -2.12
C SER A 78 6.19 -2.37 -2.87
N VAL A 79 5.41 -3.16 -2.14
CA VAL A 79 4.38 -4.03 -2.69
C VAL A 79 3.01 -3.39 -2.51
N PHE A 80 2.38 -2.98 -3.60
CA PHE A 80 1.10 -2.27 -3.62
C PHE A 80 -0.06 -3.23 -3.77
N PHE A 81 -0.90 -3.31 -2.77
CA PHE A 81 -2.14 -4.06 -2.81
C PHE A 81 -3.25 -3.24 -3.44
N LEU A 82 -3.95 -3.83 -4.40
CA LEU A 82 -4.93 -3.11 -5.21
C LEU A 82 -6.01 -2.45 -4.35
N VAL A 83 -6.23 -1.16 -4.63
CA VAL A 83 -7.40 -0.41 -4.17
C VAL A 83 -8.20 -0.06 -5.43
N PRO A 84 -9.48 -0.44 -5.56
CA PRO A 84 -10.22 -0.33 -6.80
C PRO A 84 -10.73 1.09 -7.05
N VAL A 85 -9.80 2.05 -7.19
CA VAL A 85 -10.07 3.47 -7.48
C VAL A 85 -9.32 3.91 -8.74
N GLY A 86 -9.82 4.94 -9.42
CA GLY A 86 -9.25 5.39 -10.67
C GLY A 86 -9.17 4.23 -11.69
N ARG A 87 -8.05 4.07 -12.39
CA ARG A 87 -7.80 2.95 -13.31
C ARG A 87 -7.76 1.58 -12.62
N GLY A 88 -7.56 1.53 -11.30
CA GLY A 88 -7.65 0.28 -10.55
C GLY A 88 -9.04 -0.36 -10.56
N LYS A 89 -10.09 0.39 -10.94
CA LYS A 89 -11.44 -0.16 -11.15
C LYS A 89 -11.49 -1.12 -12.35
N ASP A 90 -10.70 -0.84 -13.38
CA ASP A 90 -10.70 -1.59 -14.64
C ASP A 90 -10.09 -3.00 -14.47
N ILE A 91 -9.35 -3.22 -13.38
CA ILE A 91 -8.73 -4.50 -13.01
C ILE A 91 -9.19 -4.97 -11.62
N SER A 92 -10.34 -4.53 -11.14
CA SER A 92 -10.85 -4.88 -9.81
C SER A 92 -11.19 -6.37 -9.66
N ASP A 93 -11.52 -7.04 -10.74
CA ASP A 93 -11.75 -8.48 -10.85
C ASP A 93 -10.47 -9.31 -10.68
N GLU A 94 -9.30 -8.69 -10.90
CA GLU A 94 -8.00 -9.29 -10.61
C GLU A 94 -7.53 -9.08 -9.15
N SER A 95 -8.38 -8.55 -8.28
CA SER A 95 -8.06 -8.44 -6.85
C SER A 95 -7.94 -9.83 -6.23
N ILE A 96 -6.87 -10.06 -5.46
CA ILE A 96 -6.75 -11.30 -4.66
C ILE A 96 -7.79 -11.30 -3.55
N ASP A 97 -8.22 -12.49 -3.10
CA ASP A 97 -9.15 -12.59 -2.00
C ASP A 97 -8.51 -12.28 -0.63
N VAL A 98 -9.30 -12.24 0.43
CA VAL A 98 -8.86 -11.82 1.77
C VAL A 98 -7.90 -12.82 2.38
N GLU A 99 -8.11 -14.11 2.16
CA GLU A 99 -7.27 -15.19 2.66
C GLU A 99 -5.93 -15.21 1.91
N GLN A 100 -5.95 -15.04 0.60
CA GLN A 100 -4.76 -14.88 -0.24
C GLN A 100 -3.97 -13.62 0.15
N ASN A 101 -4.65 -12.51 0.44
CA ASN A 101 -4.02 -11.29 0.91
C ASN A 101 -3.30 -11.50 2.25
N GLU A 102 -3.93 -12.19 3.20
CA GLU A 102 -3.36 -12.50 4.50
C GLU A 102 -2.10 -13.38 4.38
N GLN A 103 -2.19 -14.44 3.56
CA GLN A 103 -1.09 -15.36 3.33
C GLN A 103 0.07 -14.67 2.61
N LEU A 104 -0.21 -13.93 1.53
CA LEU A 104 0.81 -13.23 0.77
C LEU A 104 1.55 -12.19 1.62
N LEU A 105 0.84 -11.46 2.49
CA LEU A 105 1.49 -10.52 3.41
C LEU A 105 2.49 -11.21 4.34
N ALA A 106 2.14 -12.37 4.88
CA ALA A 106 3.07 -13.15 5.70
C ALA A 106 4.28 -13.63 4.90
N ASP A 107 4.06 -14.09 3.67
CA ASP A 107 5.11 -14.66 2.82
C ASP A 107 6.09 -13.60 2.32
N ILE A 108 5.63 -12.43 1.89
CA ILE A 108 6.53 -11.36 1.46
C ILE A 108 7.34 -10.75 2.61
N LEU A 109 6.77 -10.69 3.82
CA LEU A 109 7.50 -10.25 5.00
C LEU A 109 8.63 -11.24 5.36
N ARG A 110 8.34 -12.55 5.30
CA ARG A 110 9.37 -13.59 5.48
C ARG A 110 10.42 -13.52 4.36
N ALA A 111 9.99 -13.44 3.10
CA ALA A 111 10.90 -13.34 1.94
C ALA A 111 11.83 -12.13 2.06
N GLY A 112 11.32 -10.97 2.50
CA GLY A 112 12.12 -9.78 2.73
C GLY A 112 13.16 -9.96 3.84
N ARG A 113 12.74 -10.51 4.98
CA ARG A 113 13.64 -10.86 6.09
C ARG A 113 14.75 -11.81 5.62
N ASP A 114 14.39 -12.89 4.95
CA ASP A 114 15.32 -13.94 4.54
C ASP A 114 16.28 -13.47 3.45
N ALA A 115 15.84 -12.58 2.54
CA ALA A 115 16.68 -11.94 1.53
C ALA A 115 17.48 -10.74 2.06
N GLY A 116 17.18 -10.24 3.26
CA GLY A 116 17.83 -9.05 3.82
C GLY A 116 17.48 -7.77 3.05
N ILE A 117 16.23 -7.63 2.63
CA ILE A 117 15.68 -6.42 2.00
C ILE A 117 14.40 -5.99 2.73
N GLU A 118 14.24 -4.70 2.93
CA GLU A 118 13.02 -4.15 3.50
C GLU A 118 11.86 -4.32 2.52
N VAL A 119 10.76 -4.92 2.96
CA VAL A 119 9.51 -5.00 2.22
C VAL A 119 8.49 -4.04 2.84
N LYS A 120 7.89 -3.18 2.00
CA LYS A 120 6.85 -2.24 2.40
C LYS A 120 5.51 -2.62 1.76
N PRO A 121 4.64 -3.39 2.42
CA PRO A 121 3.28 -3.56 1.97
C PRO A 121 2.54 -2.21 1.99
N THR A 122 2.11 -1.75 0.82
CA THR A 122 1.40 -0.47 0.64
C THR A 122 -0.07 -0.76 0.38
N CYS A 123 -0.97 0.02 0.97
CA CYS A 123 -2.42 -0.21 0.95
C CYS A 123 -2.86 -1.54 1.62
N ALA A 124 -2.00 -2.17 2.39
CA ALA A 124 -2.28 -3.37 3.18
C ALA A 124 -1.81 -3.21 4.64
N PRO A 125 -2.40 -2.27 5.41
CA PRO A 125 -1.95 -1.95 6.78
C PRO A 125 -1.96 -3.14 7.73
N GLN A 126 -2.68 -4.19 7.39
CA GLN A 126 -2.74 -5.46 8.12
C GLN A 126 -1.34 -6.09 8.30
N PHE A 127 -0.37 -5.71 7.46
CA PHE A 127 1.00 -6.18 7.59
C PHE A 127 1.61 -5.89 8.97
N MET A 128 1.19 -4.81 9.64
CA MET A 128 1.68 -4.48 10.99
C MET A 128 1.34 -5.58 12.00
N ARG A 129 0.07 -6.04 12.00
CA ARG A 129 -0.38 -7.16 12.83
C ARG A 129 0.31 -8.46 12.43
N ILE A 130 0.36 -8.73 11.11
CA ILE A 130 0.95 -9.96 10.61
C ILE A 130 2.44 -10.04 10.97
N ALA A 131 3.20 -8.95 10.80
CA ALA A 131 4.60 -8.88 11.16
C ALA A 131 4.83 -9.23 12.64
N GLU A 132 4.01 -8.67 13.54
CA GLU A 132 4.05 -8.99 14.97
C GLU A 132 3.75 -10.48 15.21
N GLN A 133 2.69 -11.01 14.61
CA GLN A 133 2.26 -12.42 14.81
C GLN A 133 3.28 -13.44 14.30
N ILE A 134 4.04 -13.11 13.24
CA ILE A 134 5.06 -14.01 12.68
C ILE A 134 6.48 -13.69 13.17
N GLY A 135 6.64 -12.73 14.08
CA GLY A 135 7.93 -12.35 14.66
C GLY A 135 8.89 -11.69 13.67
N VAL A 136 8.38 -11.01 12.64
CA VAL A 136 9.19 -10.24 11.69
C VAL A 136 9.24 -8.79 12.15
N GLN A 137 10.44 -8.30 12.40
CA GLN A 137 10.63 -6.90 12.75
C GLN A 137 10.49 -6.01 11.50
N THR A 138 9.87 -4.85 11.68
CA THR A 138 9.75 -3.81 10.65
C THR A 138 10.09 -2.45 11.25
N ARG A 139 10.65 -1.56 10.44
CA ARG A 139 10.93 -0.17 10.85
C ARG A 139 9.68 0.71 10.87
N TYR A 140 8.57 0.22 10.34
CA TYR A 140 7.33 0.98 10.30
C TYR A 140 6.63 0.92 11.65
N THR A 141 6.10 2.06 12.08
CA THR A 141 5.37 2.19 13.35
C THR A 141 3.87 2.15 13.13
N ARG A 142 3.43 2.28 11.86
CA ARG A 142 2.01 2.31 11.51
C ARG A 142 1.78 1.87 10.06
N GLY A 143 0.65 1.22 9.83
CA GLY A 143 0.26 0.70 8.52
C GLY A 143 -0.29 1.81 7.59
N CYS A 144 -1.41 2.43 7.96
CA CYS A 144 -1.99 3.54 7.18
C CYS A 144 -1.61 4.90 7.77
N LEU A 145 -1.05 5.77 6.93
CA LEU A 145 -0.58 7.11 7.32
C LEU A 145 -1.48 8.24 6.84
N ALA A 146 -2.54 7.93 6.08
CA ALA A 146 -3.44 8.91 5.47
C ALA A 146 -4.02 9.90 6.50
N GLY A 147 -3.78 11.20 6.32
CA GLY A 147 -4.23 12.28 7.18
C GLY A 147 -3.56 12.34 8.57
N LEU A 148 -2.66 11.40 8.89
CA LEU A 148 -1.90 11.38 10.15
C LEU A 148 -0.52 12.02 9.97
N THR A 149 0.27 11.48 9.04
CA THR A 149 1.62 11.96 8.70
C THR A 149 1.85 12.01 7.19
N TYR A 150 0.82 11.77 6.40
CA TYR A 150 0.86 11.71 4.95
C TYR A 150 -0.38 12.36 4.34
N CYS A 151 -0.17 13.12 3.28
CA CYS A 151 -1.19 13.61 2.36
C CYS A 151 -0.59 13.74 0.96
N VAL A 152 -1.42 14.05 -0.02
CA VAL A 152 -0.99 14.39 -1.39
C VAL A 152 -1.54 15.75 -1.76
N VAL A 153 -0.77 16.48 -2.56
CA VAL A 153 -1.20 17.71 -3.24
C VAL A 153 -1.20 17.42 -4.73
N GLY A 154 -2.36 17.50 -5.37
CA GLY A 154 -2.49 17.31 -6.81
C GLY A 154 -1.91 18.48 -7.60
N SER A 155 -1.70 18.28 -8.91
CA SER A 155 -1.21 19.32 -9.81
C SER A 155 -2.14 20.54 -9.90
N GLU A 156 -3.41 20.33 -9.59
CA GLU A 156 -4.46 21.35 -9.47
C GLU A 156 -4.47 22.09 -8.13
N GLY A 157 -3.56 21.73 -7.19
CA GLY A 157 -3.46 22.33 -5.87
C GLY A 157 -4.41 21.73 -4.81
N ILE A 158 -5.20 20.73 -5.18
CA ILE A 158 -6.11 20.06 -4.24
C ILE A 158 -5.33 19.14 -3.30
N VAL A 159 -5.59 19.25 -2.00
CA VAL A 159 -5.01 18.40 -0.95
C VAL A 159 -5.97 17.26 -0.64
N ARG A 160 -5.44 16.03 -0.58
CA ARG A 160 -6.19 14.82 -0.18
C ARG A 160 -5.38 14.03 0.85
N ALA A 161 -6.06 13.29 1.69
CA ALA A 161 -5.40 12.46 2.70
C ALA A 161 -4.59 11.30 2.10
N CYS A 162 -4.96 10.84 0.90
CA CYS A 162 -4.26 9.79 0.16
C CYS A 162 -4.58 9.93 -1.33
N ALA A 163 -3.65 9.51 -2.20
CA ALA A 163 -3.85 9.50 -3.66
C ALA A 163 -5.05 8.64 -4.12
N TYR A 164 -5.47 7.69 -3.30
CA TYR A 164 -6.60 6.80 -3.56
C TYR A 164 -7.92 7.27 -2.94
N MET A 165 -7.95 8.43 -2.28
CA MET A 165 -9.17 9.03 -1.70
C MET A 165 -9.65 10.17 -2.60
N THR A 166 -10.97 10.30 -2.70
CA THR A 166 -11.63 11.31 -3.53
C THR A 166 -12.06 12.55 -2.74
N GLU A 167 -12.11 12.45 -1.41
CA GLU A 167 -12.54 13.56 -0.54
C GLU A 167 -11.43 14.62 -0.46
N ASP A 168 -11.75 15.85 -0.87
CA ASP A 168 -10.84 16.98 -0.85
C ASP A 168 -10.69 17.53 0.56
N ALA A 169 -9.45 17.68 1.02
CA ALA A 169 -9.14 18.25 2.32
C ALA A 169 -8.93 19.78 2.27
N GLY A 170 -8.65 20.33 1.10
CA GLY A 170 -8.45 21.76 0.88
C GLY A 170 -7.77 22.08 -0.45
N ASP A 171 -7.48 23.33 -0.72
CA ASP A 171 -6.82 23.82 -1.93
C ASP A 171 -5.69 24.81 -1.55
N VAL A 172 -4.43 24.42 -1.78
CA VAL A 172 -3.25 25.25 -1.43
C VAL A 172 -3.16 26.56 -2.22
N ARG A 173 -3.97 26.74 -3.27
CA ARG A 173 -4.09 28.01 -3.98
C ARG A 173 -5.05 28.99 -3.32
N LYS A 174 -5.86 28.53 -2.35
CA LYS A 174 -6.89 29.34 -1.69
C LYS A 174 -6.59 29.58 -0.22
N GLN A 175 -5.81 28.70 0.42
CA GLN A 175 -5.46 28.77 1.84
C GLN A 175 -4.09 28.13 2.11
N PRO A 176 -3.37 28.56 3.17
CA PRO A 176 -2.08 28.01 3.54
C PRO A 176 -2.17 26.51 3.84
N PHE A 177 -1.13 25.76 3.44
CA PHE A 177 -1.09 24.31 3.65
C PHE A 177 -1.17 23.91 5.14
N ASP A 178 -0.55 24.67 6.01
CA ASP A 178 -0.55 24.41 7.45
C ASP A 178 -1.95 24.54 8.08
N GLU A 179 -2.80 25.45 7.59
CA GLU A 179 -4.21 25.54 7.96
C GLU A 179 -4.99 24.31 7.47
N ILE A 180 -4.81 23.93 6.18
CA ILE A 180 -5.44 22.71 5.64
C ILE A 180 -5.05 21.52 6.49
N TRP A 181 -3.75 21.38 6.78
CA TRP A 181 -3.24 20.24 7.55
C TRP A 181 -3.80 20.17 8.97
N ARG A 182 -3.95 21.30 9.65
CA ARG A 182 -4.46 21.35 11.02
C ARG A 182 -5.97 21.28 11.11
N GLU A 183 -6.67 21.98 10.22
CA GLU A 183 -8.08 22.35 10.42
C GLU A 183 -9.05 21.61 9.49
N SER A 184 -8.54 20.97 8.41
CA SER A 184 -9.42 20.24 7.51
C SER A 184 -10.24 19.17 8.26
N PRO A 185 -11.57 19.18 8.11
CA PRO A 185 -12.45 18.17 8.71
C PRO A 185 -12.08 16.75 8.32
N VAL A 186 -11.56 16.53 7.08
CA VAL A 186 -11.09 15.23 6.60
C VAL A 186 -9.93 14.72 7.44
N PHE A 187 -8.92 15.56 7.67
CA PHE A 187 -7.78 15.19 8.49
C PHE A 187 -8.15 15.02 9.96
N GLN A 188 -8.95 15.92 10.50
CA GLN A 188 -9.44 15.81 11.88
C GLN A 188 -10.22 14.52 12.08
N LYS A 189 -11.13 14.17 11.15
CA LYS A 189 -11.89 12.91 11.18
C LYS A 189 -10.98 11.68 11.18
N LEU A 190 -9.96 11.63 10.32
CA LEU A 190 -8.99 10.55 10.29
C LEU A 190 -8.17 10.43 11.59
N ARG A 191 -7.80 11.55 12.20
CA ARG A 191 -7.02 11.61 13.45
C ARG A 191 -7.79 11.14 14.66
N THR A 192 -9.12 11.19 14.67
CA THR A 192 -9.92 10.62 15.76
C THR A 192 -9.71 9.12 15.90
N GLN A 193 -9.38 8.42 14.80
CA GLN A 193 -9.28 6.96 14.71
C GLN A 193 -10.55 6.26 15.26
N ALA A 194 -11.68 6.94 15.21
CA ALA A 194 -12.99 6.41 15.60
C ALA A 194 -13.53 5.48 14.52
N TYR A 195 -12.73 4.46 14.19
CA TYR A 195 -13.08 3.48 13.16
C TYR A 195 -14.35 2.70 13.55
N LYS A 196 -15.13 2.32 12.54
CA LYS A 196 -16.38 1.57 12.68
C LYS A 196 -16.16 0.08 12.43
N GLY A 197 -17.16 -0.71 12.78
CA GLY A 197 -17.17 -2.15 12.58
C GLY A 197 -15.98 -2.83 13.25
N ALA A 198 -15.49 -3.90 12.67
CA ALA A 198 -14.40 -4.69 13.22
C ALA A 198 -13.08 -3.91 13.40
N CYS A 199 -12.83 -2.86 12.63
CA CYS A 199 -11.66 -2.01 12.85
C CYS A 199 -11.77 -1.16 14.13
N GLY A 200 -12.97 -0.80 14.56
CA GLY A 200 -13.22 0.02 15.75
C GLY A 200 -12.93 -0.70 17.06
N THR A 201 -13.20 -1.99 17.10
CA THR A 201 -13.00 -2.86 18.28
C THR A 201 -11.70 -3.67 18.23
N CYS A 202 -10.89 -3.50 17.17
CA CYS A 202 -9.67 -4.27 16.96
C CYS A 202 -8.54 -3.80 17.87
N ASP A 203 -7.83 -4.73 18.51
CA ASP A 203 -6.66 -4.45 19.36
C ASP A 203 -5.51 -3.80 18.56
N TYR A 204 -5.44 -4.09 17.26
CA TYR A 204 -4.44 -3.54 16.35
C TYR A 204 -4.82 -2.19 15.72
N LYS A 205 -5.95 -1.57 16.11
CA LYS A 205 -6.41 -0.32 15.48
C LYS A 205 -5.39 0.81 15.54
N GLY A 206 -4.60 0.86 16.60
CA GLY A 206 -3.56 1.89 16.82
C GLY A 206 -2.40 1.79 15.85
N VAL A 207 -2.01 0.59 15.43
CA VAL A 207 -0.86 0.34 14.55
C VAL A 207 -1.26 0.00 13.12
N CYS A 208 -2.39 -0.66 12.90
CA CYS A 208 -2.91 -1.03 11.59
C CYS A 208 -3.83 0.06 11.01
N GLY A 209 -4.98 0.25 11.62
CA GLY A 209 -6.02 1.20 11.20
C GLY A 209 -6.79 0.82 9.92
N GLY A 210 -6.44 -0.27 9.22
CA GLY A 210 -7.01 -0.63 7.92
C GLY A 210 -6.69 0.39 6.80
N CYS A 211 -6.86 0.04 5.54
CA CYS A 211 -6.71 0.97 4.42
C CYS A 211 -7.92 1.91 4.35
N ARG A 212 -7.72 3.20 4.62
CA ARG A 212 -8.82 4.18 4.68
C ARG A 212 -9.43 4.48 3.32
N ALA A 213 -8.65 4.38 2.25
CA ALA A 213 -9.17 4.52 0.89
C ALA A 213 -10.05 3.32 0.49
N ARG A 214 -9.64 2.09 0.85
CA ARG A 214 -10.45 0.90 0.61
C ARG A 214 -11.70 0.89 1.50
N ALA A 215 -11.61 1.31 2.75
CA ALA A 215 -12.76 1.50 3.61
C ALA A 215 -13.77 2.47 2.97
N ALA A 216 -13.32 3.65 2.51
CA ALA A 216 -14.18 4.60 1.83
C ALA A 216 -14.84 4.02 0.57
N TYR A 217 -14.09 3.23 -0.22
CA TYR A 217 -14.62 2.61 -1.43
C TYR A 217 -15.79 1.65 -1.16
N TYR A 218 -15.67 0.80 -0.12
CA TYR A 218 -16.69 -0.21 0.20
C TYR A 218 -17.80 0.30 1.14
N HIS A 219 -17.72 1.53 1.64
CA HIS A 219 -18.69 2.12 2.58
C HIS A 219 -19.12 3.52 2.13
N ASP A 220 -19.41 3.71 0.84
CA ASP A 220 -20.02 4.92 0.28
C ASP A 220 -19.32 6.23 0.69
N GLY A 221 -17.99 6.22 0.68
CA GLY A 221 -17.16 7.37 1.08
C GLY A 221 -16.85 7.45 2.57
N ASP A 222 -17.32 6.55 3.42
CA ASP A 222 -17.00 6.61 4.85
C ASP A 222 -15.55 6.17 5.12
N ILE A 223 -14.69 7.18 5.28
CA ILE A 223 -13.26 6.99 5.59
C ILE A 223 -13.00 6.35 6.96
N LEU A 224 -13.98 6.26 7.83
CA LEU A 224 -13.91 5.56 9.12
C LEU A 224 -14.51 4.15 9.09
N GLY A 225 -15.10 3.72 7.96
CA GLY A 225 -15.60 2.36 7.77
C GLY A 225 -14.53 1.29 8.04
N GLN A 226 -14.94 0.04 8.20
CA GLN A 226 -13.97 -1.06 8.33
C GLN A 226 -13.26 -1.33 7.00
N ASP A 227 -12.04 -1.83 7.06
CA ASP A 227 -11.36 -2.37 5.89
C ASP A 227 -11.79 -3.81 5.64
N ASN A 228 -12.46 -4.05 4.51
CA ASN A 228 -13.03 -5.36 4.18
C ASN A 228 -11.97 -6.42 3.81
N TYR A 229 -10.71 -6.02 3.59
CA TYR A 229 -9.59 -6.90 3.24
C TYR A 229 -8.78 -7.35 4.48
N CYS A 230 -9.49 -7.77 5.54
CA CYS A 230 -8.87 -8.24 6.78
C CYS A 230 -9.45 -9.59 7.22
N ALA A 231 -8.68 -10.66 7.11
CA ALA A 231 -9.09 -12.00 7.56
C ALA A 231 -9.31 -12.05 9.08
N TRP A 232 -8.54 -11.27 9.85
CA TRP A 232 -8.68 -11.19 11.31
C TRP A 232 -10.06 -10.65 11.72
N SER A 233 -10.55 -9.62 11.05
CA SER A 233 -11.86 -9.05 11.34
C SER A 233 -13.01 -10.01 11.02
N ARG A 234 -12.87 -10.81 9.97
CA ARG A 234 -13.85 -11.84 9.61
C ARG A 234 -13.91 -12.96 10.66
N LYS A 235 -12.76 -13.46 11.12
CA LYS A 235 -12.69 -14.51 12.15
C LYS A 235 -13.30 -14.04 13.47
N ASN A 236 -12.97 -12.83 13.91
CA ASN A 236 -13.52 -12.29 15.17
C ASN A 236 -15.04 -12.06 15.09
N ALA A 237 -15.54 -11.59 13.95
CA ALA A 237 -16.98 -11.44 13.76
C ALA A 237 -17.73 -12.80 13.78
N GLN A 238 -17.13 -13.85 13.21
CA GLN A 238 -17.70 -15.20 13.25
C GLN A 238 -17.68 -15.80 14.67
N GLN A 239 -16.61 -15.56 15.43
CA GLN A 239 -16.51 -16.02 16.83
C GLN A 239 -17.52 -15.30 17.73
N ALA A 240 -17.68 -13.97 17.58
CA ALA A 240 -18.68 -13.22 18.31
C ALA A 240 -20.10 -13.73 18.04
N ALA A 241 -20.46 -13.94 16.77
CA ALA A 241 -21.75 -14.46 16.38
C ALA A 241 -22.00 -15.92 16.82
N ALA A 242 -20.94 -16.72 17.03
CA ALA A 242 -21.04 -18.07 17.57
C ALA A 242 -21.27 -18.09 19.09
N SER A 243 -20.66 -17.14 19.82
CA SER A 243 -20.84 -17.00 21.28
C SER A 243 -22.21 -16.44 21.68
N GLU A 244 -22.85 -15.64 20.81
CA GLU A 244 -24.22 -15.13 21.04
C GLU A 244 -25.32 -16.18 20.81
N ARG A 245 -24.99 -17.33 20.21
CA ARG A 245 -25.92 -18.44 19.93
C ARG A 245 -25.85 -19.58 20.96
N GLN A 246 -24.96 -19.48 21.94
CA GLN A 246 -24.82 -20.40 23.07
C GLN A 246 -25.43 -19.79 24.35
#